data_a784d4e331352b7dbfd1df9d4006f24c
#
_entry.id   a784d4e331352b7dbfd1df9d4006f24c
#
_cell.length_a   1.000
_cell.length_b   1.000
_cell.length_c   1.000
_cell.angle_alpha   90.00
_cell.angle_beta   90.00
_cell.angle_gamma   90.00
#
_symmetry.space_group_name_H-M   'P 1'
#
loop_
_entity.id
_entity.type
_entity.pdbx_description
1 polymer ?
#
loop_
_entity_poly.entity_id
_entity_poly.type
_entity_poly.pdbx_seq_one_letter_code
_entity_poly.pdbx_strand_id
1 'polypeptide(L)'
;MLTENQEKYLLKIPTYKIVRIVPYDPKISGIVQEIKNKIANAGINLEVKFMGASALQISGQGDIDLYIFCPEKDFQIYVPKLEEIFGPKVQGISIIKWQLEKGGHEVEMYLTDPNTPSMQEQTKVFEILKITDKTIHNLGL
;
A
#
# COMPACT_ATOMS: atom_id res chain seq x y z
N MET A 1 16.15 6.78 -15.30
CA MET A 1 17.17 7.50 -14.50
C MET A 1 16.65 7.69 -13.08
N LEU A 2 17.45 7.27 -12.09
CA LEU A 2 17.07 7.43 -10.69
C LEU A 2 17.23 8.89 -10.26
N THR A 3 16.37 9.36 -9.38
CA THR A 3 16.54 10.66 -8.75
C THR A 3 17.71 10.61 -7.75
N GLU A 4 18.26 11.77 -7.42
CA GLU A 4 19.32 11.86 -6.41
C GLU A 4 18.90 11.25 -5.07
N ASN A 5 17.67 11.45 -4.65
CA ASN A 5 17.13 10.87 -3.41
C ASN A 5 17.03 9.35 -3.50
N GLN A 6 16.66 8.81 -4.65
CA GLN A 6 16.58 7.37 -4.86
C GLN A 6 17.97 6.73 -4.83
N GLU A 7 18.97 7.38 -5.42
CA GLU A 7 20.36 6.91 -5.37
C GLU A 7 20.87 6.89 -3.94
N LYS A 8 20.63 7.95 -3.16
CA LYS A 8 21.01 8.02 -1.75
C LYS A 8 20.34 6.92 -0.92
N TYR A 9 19.09 6.62 -1.21
CA TYR A 9 18.38 5.54 -0.54
C TYR A 9 19.03 4.18 -0.82
N LEU A 10 19.35 3.91 -2.07
CA LEU A 10 20.00 2.65 -2.46
C LEU A 10 21.37 2.47 -1.81
N LEU A 11 22.14 3.57 -1.68
CA LEU A 11 23.44 3.54 -1.03
C LEU A 11 23.36 3.27 0.48
N LYS A 12 22.22 3.57 1.10
CA LYS A 12 22.01 3.32 2.52
C LYS A 12 21.62 1.89 2.83
N ILE A 13 21.22 1.10 1.84
CA ILE A 13 20.85 -0.30 2.04
C ILE A 13 22.13 -1.10 2.29
N PRO A 14 22.26 -1.78 3.46
CA PRO A 14 23.42 -2.59 3.72
C PRO A 14 23.58 -3.70 2.68
N THR A 15 24.79 -3.90 2.19
CA THR A 15 25.07 -4.89 1.15
C THR A 15 24.79 -6.33 1.61
N TYR A 16 24.80 -6.58 2.93
CA TYR A 16 24.46 -7.88 3.49
C TYR A 16 22.96 -8.09 3.66
N LYS A 17 22.13 -7.05 3.49
CA LYS A 17 20.68 -7.17 3.58
C LYS A 17 20.15 -7.72 2.26
N ILE A 18 19.87 -9.00 2.25
CA ILE A 18 19.30 -9.66 1.07
C ILE A 18 17.85 -9.21 0.93
N VAL A 19 17.55 -8.49 -0.16
CA VAL A 19 16.18 -8.19 -0.55
C VAL A 19 15.61 -9.43 -1.22
N ARG A 20 14.67 -10.07 -0.56
CA ARG A 20 14.06 -11.28 -1.07
C ARG A 20 12.94 -10.94 -2.04
N ILE A 21 13.12 -11.27 -3.32
CA ILE A 21 12.08 -11.15 -4.32
C ILE A 21 11.38 -12.50 -4.42
N VAL A 22 10.07 -12.50 -4.19
CA VAL A 22 9.24 -13.71 -4.24
C VAL A 22 8.20 -13.61 -5.34
N PRO A 23 7.75 -14.74 -5.92
CA PRO A 23 6.65 -14.73 -6.87
C PRO A 23 5.36 -14.20 -6.23
N TYR A 24 4.47 -13.66 -7.08
CA TYR A 24 3.16 -13.22 -6.61
C TYR A 24 2.40 -14.39 -5.97
N ASP A 25 1.81 -14.15 -4.79
CA ASP A 25 0.98 -15.11 -4.08
C ASP A 25 -0.50 -14.83 -4.34
N PRO A 26 -1.23 -15.76 -4.99
CA PRO A 26 -2.66 -15.56 -5.25
C PRO A 26 -3.53 -15.37 -4.01
N LYS A 27 -3.05 -15.77 -2.83
CA LYS A 27 -3.77 -15.57 -1.56
C LYS A 27 -3.89 -14.10 -1.16
N ILE A 28 -3.05 -13.23 -1.74
CA ILE A 28 -3.03 -11.80 -1.40
C ILE A 28 -4.39 -11.16 -1.62
N SER A 29 -5.07 -11.49 -2.71
CA SER A 29 -6.40 -10.91 -2.98
C SER A 29 -7.42 -11.22 -1.89
N GLY A 30 -7.38 -12.42 -1.34
CA GLY A 30 -8.24 -12.81 -0.21
C GLY A 30 -7.90 -12.06 1.07
N ILE A 31 -6.61 -11.85 1.34
CA ILE A 31 -6.14 -11.07 2.49
C ILE A 31 -6.61 -9.62 2.38
N VAL A 32 -6.46 -9.01 1.22
CA VAL A 32 -6.91 -7.64 0.96
C VAL A 32 -8.42 -7.52 1.18
N GLN A 33 -9.19 -8.45 0.64
CA GLN A 33 -10.64 -8.44 0.79
C GLN A 33 -11.06 -8.59 2.25
N GLU A 34 -10.40 -9.44 3.00
CA GLU A 34 -10.66 -9.62 4.44
C GLU A 34 -10.43 -8.33 5.21
N ILE A 35 -9.34 -7.62 4.91
CA ILE A 35 -9.04 -6.34 5.56
C ILE A 35 -10.09 -5.28 5.19
N LYS A 36 -10.46 -5.20 3.92
CA LYS A 36 -11.51 -4.28 3.46
C LYS A 36 -12.84 -4.56 4.16
N ASN A 37 -13.18 -5.84 4.34
CA ASN A 37 -14.40 -6.24 5.04
C ASN A 37 -14.38 -5.83 6.50
N LYS A 38 -13.23 -5.95 7.19
CA LYS A 38 -13.09 -5.50 8.58
C LYS A 38 -13.34 -4.00 8.71
N ILE A 39 -12.81 -3.22 7.78
CA ILE A 39 -13.00 -1.76 7.77
C ILE A 39 -14.47 -1.42 7.53
N ALA A 40 -15.10 -2.06 6.56
CA ALA A 40 -16.51 -1.84 6.24
C ALA A 40 -17.43 -2.25 7.41
N ASN A 41 -17.14 -3.39 8.04
CA ASN A 41 -17.93 -3.90 9.17
C ASN A 41 -17.82 -3.01 10.42
N ALA A 42 -16.76 -2.22 10.53
CA ALA A 42 -16.60 -1.25 11.60
C ALA A 42 -17.38 0.05 11.34
N GLY A 43 -18.12 0.13 10.25
CA GLY A 43 -18.90 1.31 9.88
C GLY A 43 -18.06 2.41 9.22
N ILE A 44 -16.87 2.07 8.75
CA ILE A 44 -15.98 3.01 8.06
C ILE A 44 -16.28 2.97 6.56
N ASN A 45 -16.88 4.04 6.06
CA ASN A 45 -17.24 4.15 4.65
C ASN A 45 -16.22 5.02 3.91
N LEU A 46 -15.00 4.52 3.78
CA LEU A 46 -13.90 5.17 3.07
C LEU A 46 -13.41 4.26 1.96
N GLU A 47 -12.89 4.87 0.90
CA GLU A 47 -12.24 4.11 -0.17
C GLU A 47 -10.93 3.51 0.34
N VAL A 48 -10.73 2.22 0.11
CA VAL A 48 -9.49 1.51 0.40
C VAL A 48 -8.90 1.05 -0.93
N LYS A 49 -7.72 1.58 -1.27
CA LYS A 49 -7.05 1.27 -2.52
C LYS A 49 -5.83 0.39 -2.28
N PHE A 50 -5.78 -0.73 -2.98
CA PHE A 50 -4.64 -1.62 -2.99
C PHE A 50 -3.68 -1.20 -4.10
N MET A 51 -2.43 -0.85 -3.75
CA MET A 51 -1.40 -0.41 -4.68
C MET A 51 -0.09 -1.18 -4.43
N GLY A 52 0.92 -0.93 -5.26
CA GLY A 52 2.22 -1.59 -5.15
C GLY A 52 2.35 -2.82 -6.06
N ALA A 53 3.48 -3.51 -5.96
CA ALA A 53 3.80 -4.65 -6.81
C ALA A 53 2.78 -5.78 -6.70
N SER A 54 2.34 -6.10 -5.47
CA SER A 54 1.35 -7.15 -5.25
C SER A 54 0.00 -6.84 -5.89
N ALA A 55 -0.38 -5.56 -5.95
CA ALA A 55 -1.61 -5.13 -6.62
C ALA A 55 -1.54 -5.31 -8.15
N LEU A 56 -0.33 -5.27 -8.69
CA LEU A 56 -0.08 -5.50 -10.12
C LEU A 56 0.11 -6.99 -10.44
N GLN A 57 0.06 -7.85 -9.44
CA GLN A 57 0.27 -9.29 -9.56
C GLN A 57 1.62 -9.66 -10.17
N ILE A 58 2.64 -8.88 -9.83
CA ILE A 58 4.02 -9.12 -10.26
C ILE A 58 4.88 -9.55 -9.09
N SER A 59 6.02 -10.17 -9.40
CA SER A 59 7.01 -10.55 -8.38
C SER A 59 7.53 -9.32 -7.66
N GLY A 60 7.76 -9.45 -6.35
CA GLY A 60 8.25 -8.38 -5.51
C GLY A 60 8.61 -8.91 -4.13
N GLN A 61 8.57 -8.05 -3.11
CA GLN A 61 8.87 -8.44 -1.73
C GLN A 61 7.70 -9.15 -1.04
N GLY A 62 6.54 -9.21 -1.70
CA GLY A 62 5.35 -9.83 -1.13
C GLY A 62 4.58 -8.95 -0.16
N ASP A 63 4.91 -7.66 -0.10
CA ASP A 63 4.23 -6.71 0.78
C ASP A 63 2.88 -6.30 0.21
N ILE A 64 1.94 -6.03 1.12
CA ILE A 64 0.62 -5.55 0.77
C ILE A 64 0.51 -4.09 1.21
N ASP A 65 0.30 -3.18 0.25
CA ASP A 65 0.18 -1.74 0.52
C ASP A 65 -1.27 -1.30 0.30
N LEU A 66 -1.92 -0.90 1.38
CA LEU A 66 -3.31 -0.42 1.36
C LEU A 66 -3.37 1.05 1.74
N TYR A 67 -4.10 1.82 0.96
CA TYR A 67 -4.31 3.25 1.19
C TYR A 67 -5.78 3.51 1.47
N ILE A 68 -6.05 4.05 2.66
CA ILE A 68 -7.40 4.45 3.07
C ILE A 68 -7.51 5.94 2.82
N PHE A 69 -8.37 6.33 1.90
CA PHE A 69 -8.50 7.72 1.48
C PHE A 69 -9.49 8.48 2.36
N CYS A 70 -9.01 9.54 2.97
CA CYS A 70 -9.79 10.37 3.88
C CYS A 70 -9.27 11.80 3.86
N PRO A 71 -10.14 12.82 3.80
CA PRO A 71 -9.68 14.19 3.98
C PRO A 71 -8.97 14.35 5.32
N GLU A 72 -7.85 15.05 5.33
CA GLU A 72 -7.02 15.20 6.54
C GLU A 72 -7.82 15.78 7.73
N LYS A 73 -8.77 16.67 7.44
CA LYS A 73 -9.65 17.24 8.46
C LYS A 73 -10.49 16.21 9.21
N ASP A 74 -10.70 15.02 8.62
CA ASP A 74 -11.53 13.97 9.18
C ASP A 74 -10.71 12.85 9.84
N PHE A 75 -9.38 12.92 9.84
CA PHE A 75 -8.51 11.90 10.42
C PHE A 75 -8.87 11.62 11.88
N GLN A 76 -9.14 12.66 12.66
CA GLN A 76 -9.51 12.53 14.06
C GLN A 76 -10.76 11.69 14.31
N ILE A 77 -11.63 11.56 13.30
CA ILE A 77 -12.84 10.73 13.38
C ILE A 77 -12.48 9.25 13.18
N TYR A 78 -11.59 8.96 12.24
CA TYR A 78 -11.32 7.60 11.81
C TYR A 78 -10.12 6.94 12.48
N VAL A 79 -9.14 7.72 12.95
CA VAL A 79 -7.95 7.15 13.62
C VAL A 79 -8.33 6.29 14.81
N PRO A 80 -9.20 6.72 15.75
CA PRO A 80 -9.58 5.87 16.88
C PRO A 80 -10.27 4.57 16.43
N LYS A 81 -11.10 4.64 15.41
CA LYS A 81 -11.79 3.45 14.86
C LYS A 81 -10.82 2.45 14.24
N LEU A 82 -9.84 2.96 13.49
CA LEU A 82 -8.82 2.13 12.87
C LEU A 82 -7.87 1.53 13.91
N GLU A 83 -7.53 2.29 14.96
CA GLU A 83 -6.72 1.77 16.05
C GLU A 83 -7.42 0.66 16.83
N GLU A 84 -8.74 0.73 16.94
CA GLU A 84 -9.53 -0.31 17.58
C GLU A 84 -9.46 -1.64 16.80
N ILE A 85 -9.42 -1.56 15.47
CA ILE A 85 -9.38 -2.75 14.60
C ILE A 85 -7.96 -3.29 14.46
N PHE A 86 -6.98 -2.42 14.26
CA PHE A 86 -5.63 -2.78 13.84
C PHE A 86 -4.55 -2.50 14.87
N GLY A 87 -4.91 -1.94 16.01
CA GLY A 87 -3.97 -1.59 17.05
C GLY A 87 -3.38 -0.20 16.89
N PRO A 88 -2.38 0.15 17.71
CA PRO A 88 -1.80 1.49 17.68
C PRO A 88 -1.11 1.79 16.34
N LYS A 89 -1.25 3.02 15.88
CA LYS A 89 -0.53 3.50 14.70
C LYS A 89 0.97 3.46 14.98
N VAL A 90 1.77 3.14 13.94
CA VAL A 90 3.23 3.08 14.08
C VAL A 90 3.90 4.42 13.81
N GLN A 91 3.27 5.28 13.02
CA GLN A 91 3.78 6.64 12.78
C GLN A 91 2.71 7.51 12.11
N GLY A 92 2.93 8.83 12.14
CA GLY A 92 2.32 9.77 11.22
C GLY A 92 1.56 10.92 11.86
N ILE A 93 1.49 12.01 11.10
CA ILE A 93 0.68 13.19 11.35
C ILE A 93 -0.19 13.45 10.11
N SER A 94 0.43 13.68 8.98
CA SER A 94 -0.26 13.93 7.70
C SER A 94 -0.57 12.65 6.93
N ILE A 95 0.21 11.60 7.18
CA ILE A 95 -0.05 10.24 6.70
C ILE A 95 0.10 9.34 7.91
N ILE A 96 -0.94 8.58 8.22
CA ILE A 96 -0.92 7.71 9.40
C ILE A 96 -0.76 6.28 8.95
N LYS A 97 0.19 5.57 9.54
CA LYS A 97 0.57 4.23 9.12
C LYS A 97 0.27 3.20 10.21
N TRP A 98 -0.28 2.08 9.77
CA TRP A 98 -0.35 0.85 10.55
C TRP A 98 0.45 -0.23 9.83
N GLN A 99 1.05 -1.10 10.61
CA GLN A 99 1.84 -2.21 10.09
C GLN A 99 1.44 -3.49 10.81
N LEU A 100 1.09 -4.50 10.04
CA LEU A 100 0.70 -5.79 10.59
C LEU A 100 1.16 -6.91 9.67
N GLU A 101 1.09 -8.14 10.17
CA GLU A 101 1.40 -9.32 9.40
C GLU A 101 0.14 -10.16 9.24
N LYS A 102 -0.12 -10.67 8.04
CA LYS A 102 -1.27 -11.50 7.77
C LYS A 102 -0.96 -12.50 6.65
N GLY A 103 -1.21 -13.78 6.92
CA GLY A 103 -1.00 -14.82 5.91
C GLY A 103 0.44 -14.94 5.43
N GLY A 104 1.42 -14.59 6.26
CA GLY A 104 2.83 -14.59 5.90
C GLY A 104 3.27 -13.34 5.14
N HIS A 105 2.41 -12.35 4.99
CA HIS A 105 2.71 -11.10 4.29
C HIS A 105 2.71 -9.92 5.24
N GLU A 106 3.65 -9.01 5.04
CA GLU A 106 3.65 -7.73 5.72
C GLU A 106 2.62 -6.82 5.08
N VAL A 107 1.71 -6.27 5.89
CA VAL A 107 0.66 -5.36 5.44
C VAL A 107 0.96 -3.97 5.97
N GLU A 108 1.09 -3.02 5.08
CA GLU A 108 1.24 -1.61 5.41
C GLU A 108 -0.05 -0.88 5.02
N MET A 109 -0.69 -0.25 6.00
CA MET A 109 -1.91 0.53 5.75
C MET A 109 -1.65 1.99 6.04
N TYR A 110 -2.12 2.84 5.15
CA TYR A 110 -1.94 4.28 5.25
C TYR A 110 -3.28 4.98 5.21
N LEU A 111 -3.54 5.83 6.21
CA LEU A 111 -4.65 6.79 6.14
C LEU A 111 -4.07 8.08 5.58
N THR A 112 -4.56 8.51 4.43
CA THR A 112 -3.98 9.61 3.68
C THR A 112 -5.05 10.40 2.92
N ASP A 113 -4.80 11.68 2.74
CA ASP A 113 -5.67 12.54 1.93
C ASP A 113 -5.32 12.35 0.45
N PRO A 114 -6.26 11.87 -0.38
CA PRO A 114 -5.99 11.64 -1.80
C PRO A 114 -5.76 12.91 -2.61
N ASN A 115 -6.10 14.07 -2.05
CA ASN A 115 -5.95 15.36 -2.74
C ASN A 115 -4.59 16.02 -2.55
N THR A 116 -3.69 15.40 -1.77
CA THR A 116 -2.32 15.90 -1.67
C THR A 116 -1.58 15.67 -3.00
N PRO A 117 -0.67 16.58 -3.40
CA PRO A 117 0.09 16.40 -4.64
C PRO A 117 0.87 15.08 -4.67
N SER A 118 1.44 14.68 -3.55
CA SER A 118 2.18 13.41 -3.42
C SER A 118 1.30 12.20 -3.72
N MET A 119 0.09 12.15 -3.15
CA MET A 119 -0.83 11.03 -3.37
C MET A 119 -1.41 11.02 -4.78
N GLN A 120 -1.69 12.20 -5.34
CA GLN A 120 -2.14 12.29 -6.72
C GLN A 120 -1.09 11.75 -7.69
N GLU A 121 0.17 12.07 -7.46
CA GLU A 121 1.28 11.56 -8.27
C GLU A 121 1.44 10.06 -8.13
N GLN A 122 1.44 9.53 -6.91
CA GLN A 122 1.55 8.09 -6.67
C GLN A 122 0.42 7.31 -7.32
N THR A 123 -0.81 7.79 -7.19
CA THR A 123 -1.98 7.17 -7.80
C THR A 123 -1.88 7.16 -9.31
N LYS A 124 -1.44 8.27 -9.89
CA LYS A 124 -1.26 8.41 -11.34
C LYS A 124 -0.21 7.44 -11.86
N VAL A 125 0.94 7.37 -11.19
CA VAL A 125 2.01 6.43 -11.57
C VAL A 125 1.52 4.99 -11.49
N PHE A 126 0.82 4.63 -10.43
CA PHE A 126 0.26 3.28 -10.27
C PHE A 126 -0.71 2.92 -11.41
N GLU A 127 -1.61 3.83 -11.75
CA GLU A 127 -2.57 3.60 -12.85
C GLU A 127 -1.87 3.45 -14.21
N ILE A 128 -0.80 4.21 -14.44
CA ILE A 128 0.00 4.07 -15.66
C ILE A 128 0.66 2.69 -15.72
N LEU A 129 1.27 2.24 -14.62
CA LEU A 129 1.90 0.92 -14.54
C LEU A 129 0.88 -0.20 -14.75
N LYS A 130 -0.31 -0.05 -14.21
CA LYS A 130 -1.39 -1.02 -14.37
C LYS A 130 -1.83 -1.15 -15.82
N ILE A 131 -1.95 -0.05 -16.54
CA ILE A 131 -2.29 -0.04 -17.97
C ILE A 131 -1.17 -0.69 -18.79
N THR A 132 0.08 -0.37 -18.50
CA THR A 132 1.25 -0.92 -19.19
C THR A 132 1.33 -2.42 -19.01
N ASP A 133 1.14 -2.94 -17.80
CA ASP A 133 1.12 -4.36 -17.50
C ASP A 133 0.03 -5.07 -18.28
N LYS A 134 -1.16 -4.51 -18.33
CA LYS A 134 -2.30 -5.05 -19.05
C LYS A 134 -2.03 -5.10 -20.57
N THR A 135 -1.38 -4.07 -21.10
CA THR A 135 -1.00 -4.01 -22.51
C THR A 135 0.01 -5.09 -22.86
N ILE A 136 1.04 -5.26 -22.03
CA ILE A 136 2.04 -6.32 -22.20
C ILE A 136 1.39 -7.70 -22.19
N HIS A 137 0.47 -7.93 -21.26
CA HIS A 137 -0.27 -9.19 -21.16
C HIS A 137 -1.09 -9.49 -22.43
N ASN A 138 -1.78 -8.48 -22.96
CA ASN A 138 -2.58 -8.60 -24.16
C ASN A 138 -1.74 -8.87 -25.41
N LEU A 139 -0.46 -8.49 -25.40
CA LEU A 139 0.47 -8.78 -26.49
C LEU A 139 1.09 -10.18 -26.40
N GLY A 140 0.77 -10.94 -25.35
CA GLY A 140 1.30 -12.28 -25.16
C GLY A 140 2.77 -12.32 -24.71
N LEU A 141 3.25 -11.22 -24.15
CA LEU A 141 4.64 -11.09 -23.69
C LEU A 141 4.83 -11.44 -22.23
#